data_fe3f520400b7a0c7f8cc6f084a44d2d2
#
_entry.id   fe3f520400b7a0c7f8cc6f084a44d2d2
#
_cell.length_a   1.000
_cell.length_b   1.000
_cell.length_c   1.000
_cell.angle_alpha   90.00
_cell.angle_beta   90.00
_cell.angle_gamma   90.00
#
_symmetry.space_group_name_H-M   'P 1'
#
loop_
_entity.id
_entity.type
_entity.pdbx_description
1 polymer ?
#
loop_
_entity_poly.entity_id
_entity_poly.type
_entity_poly.pdbx_seq_one_letter_code
_entity_poly.pdbx_strand_id
1 'polypeptide(L)'
;MRGQVLEVGAGIGSNTPYLATRAVRDWTSVEPDRALARRIAECAARRELPFIWKVVAGTIDALDPAARFQTILYIDVLEHIADHRSELSRAALHLSAGGNLVVLAPAHQFLFSPFDASIGHYRRYSRASLIALTPPGCRLSSCFMLDAAGFFASLANRVLLRASRPRAGQIAFWDKVLVPVSCILDRLTGYNLGKSVVAVWTRSSRTGV
;
A
#
# COMPACT_ATOMS: atom_id res chain seq x y z
N MET A 1 6.69 5.20 11.00
CA MET A 1 7.76 5.09 9.98
C MET A 1 8.93 5.96 10.39
N ARG A 2 10.16 5.59 10.04
CA ARG A 2 11.38 6.34 10.41
C ARG A 2 12.48 6.12 9.35
N GLY A 3 13.46 7.05 9.31
CA GLY A 3 14.62 6.94 8.45
C GLY A 3 14.31 7.08 6.96
N GLN A 4 14.83 6.20 6.14
CA GLN A 4 14.61 6.17 4.69
C GLN A 4 13.39 5.32 4.35
N VAL A 5 12.43 5.91 3.64
CA VAL A 5 11.18 5.26 3.24
C VAL A 5 11.13 5.15 1.72
N LEU A 6 10.69 4.01 1.22
CA LEU A 6 10.36 3.78 -0.18
C LEU A 6 8.84 3.56 -0.29
N GLU A 7 8.20 4.29 -1.17
CA GLU A 7 6.82 4.05 -1.61
C GLU A 7 6.84 3.59 -3.07
N VAL A 8 6.36 2.37 -3.32
CA VAL A 8 6.28 1.79 -4.67
C VAL A 8 4.87 1.97 -5.20
N GLY A 9 4.74 2.45 -6.44
CA GLY A 9 3.46 2.77 -7.07
C GLY A 9 2.79 3.99 -6.43
N ALA A 10 3.56 5.08 -6.27
CA ALA A 10 3.10 6.26 -5.52
C ALA A 10 1.95 7.03 -6.18
N GLY A 11 1.57 6.71 -7.43
CA GLY A 11 0.49 7.35 -8.15
C GLY A 11 0.69 8.85 -8.31
N ILE A 12 -0.14 9.65 -7.68
CA ILE A 12 -0.02 11.12 -7.66
C ILE A 12 0.71 11.64 -6.41
N GLY A 13 1.26 10.76 -5.58
CA GLY A 13 1.96 11.12 -4.34
C GLY A 13 1.03 11.59 -3.20
N SER A 14 -0.24 11.24 -3.24
CA SER A 14 -1.23 11.69 -2.25
C SER A 14 -0.99 11.13 -0.85
N ASN A 15 -0.41 9.94 -0.74
CA ASN A 15 -0.19 9.28 0.55
C ASN A 15 0.97 9.88 1.35
N THR A 16 2.02 10.33 0.64
CA THR A 16 3.28 10.78 1.25
C THR A 16 3.09 11.82 2.35
N PRO A 17 2.31 12.92 2.16
CA PRO A 17 2.15 13.95 3.19
C PRO A 17 1.44 13.46 4.46
N TYR A 18 0.57 12.44 4.35
CA TYR A 18 -0.16 11.88 5.48
C TYR A 18 0.63 10.82 6.25
N LEU A 19 1.50 10.10 5.55
CA LEU A 19 2.25 8.98 6.12
C LEU A 19 3.62 9.39 6.65
N ALA A 20 4.20 10.46 6.12
CA ALA A 20 5.49 10.94 6.55
C ALA A 20 5.42 11.54 7.96
N THR A 21 6.19 10.97 8.87
CA THR A 21 6.35 11.46 10.25
C THR A 21 7.62 12.27 10.39
N ARG A 22 7.80 13.01 11.50
CA ARG A 22 9.04 13.75 11.79
C ARG A 22 10.30 12.87 11.89
N ALA A 23 10.13 11.56 12.05
CA ALA A 23 11.22 10.60 12.09
C ALA A 23 11.69 10.11 10.70
N VAL A 24 10.97 10.49 9.63
CA VAL A 24 11.36 10.24 8.24
C VAL A 24 12.44 11.25 7.85
N ARG A 25 13.56 10.77 7.29
CA ARG A 25 14.64 11.61 6.78
C ARG A 25 14.57 11.77 5.27
N ASP A 26 14.37 10.66 4.57
CA ASP A 26 14.25 10.60 3.12
C ASP A 26 13.01 9.78 2.74
N TRP A 27 12.28 10.28 1.74
CA TRP A 27 11.20 9.56 1.11
C TRP A 27 11.51 9.39 -0.37
N THR A 28 11.47 8.16 -0.87
CA THR A 28 11.61 7.86 -2.29
C THR A 28 10.28 7.32 -2.81
N SER A 29 9.68 7.98 -3.79
CA SER A 29 8.52 7.50 -4.52
C SER A 29 8.96 6.90 -5.84
N VAL A 30 8.55 5.66 -6.10
CA VAL A 30 8.74 4.98 -7.39
C VAL A 30 7.38 4.91 -8.09
N GLU A 31 7.32 5.38 -9.34
CA GLU A 31 6.09 5.41 -10.13
C GLU A 31 6.39 5.09 -11.60
N PRO A 32 5.80 4.01 -12.17
CA PRO A 32 6.07 3.61 -13.54
C PRO A 32 5.48 4.56 -14.59
N ASP A 33 4.36 5.22 -14.30
CA ASP A 33 3.81 6.25 -15.19
C ASP A 33 4.63 7.53 -15.10
N ARG A 34 5.30 7.88 -16.19
CA ARG A 34 6.17 9.07 -16.26
C ARG A 34 5.43 10.38 -16.03
N ALA A 35 4.14 10.46 -16.41
CA ALA A 35 3.36 11.67 -16.22
C ALA A 35 3.01 11.85 -14.73
N LEU A 36 2.64 10.76 -14.05
CA LEU A 36 2.40 10.76 -12.61
C LEU A 36 3.70 11.03 -11.84
N ALA A 37 4.80 10.38 -12.19
CA ALA A 37 6.11 10.63 -11.58
C ALA A 37 6.52 12.11 -11.69
N ARG A 38 6.30 12.75 -12.85
CA ARG A 38 6.55 14.19 -13.03
C ARG A 38 5.69 15.03 -12.11
N ARG A 39 4.40 14.71 -11.97
CA ARG A 39 3.50 15.43 -11.04
C ARG A 39 3.93 15.29 -9.58
N ILE A 40 4.42 14.12 -9.16
CA ILE A 40 5.00 13.96 -7.81
C ILE A 40 6.23 14.85 -7.66
N ALA A 41 7.13 14.88 -8.65
CA ALA A 41 8.34 15.70 -8.60
C ALA A 41 8.00 17.20 -8.50
N GLU A 42 7.01 17.68 -9.26
CA GLU A 42 6.53 19.06 -9.16
C GLU A 42 5.92 19.35 -7.78
N CYS A 43 5.17 18.41 -7.21
CA CYS A 43 4.60 18.53 -5.89
C CYS A 43 5.70 18.57 -4.82
N ALA A 44 6.70 17.71 -4.93
CA ALA A 44 7.85 17.68 -4.02
C ALA A 44 8.65 18.99 -4.04
N ALA A 45 8.85 19.56 -5.23
CA ALA A 45 9.58 20.82 -5.40
C ALA A 45 8.83 22.05 -4.81
N ARG A 46 7.50 21.99 -4.74
CA ARG A 46 6.65 23.10 -4.24
C ARG A 46 6.38 23.05 -2.74
N ARG A 47 6.67 21.95 -2.08
CA ARG A 47 6.35 21.75 -0.65
C ARG A 47 7.60 21.88 0.20
N GLU A 48 7.52 22.70 1.23
CA GLU A 48 8.47 22.67 2.33
C GLU A 48 8.17 21.46 3.22
N LEU A 49 8.88 20.36 2.99
CA LEU A 49 8.72 19.14 3.76
C LEU A 49 9.92 18.96 4.70
N PRO A 50 9.70 18.40 5.89
CA PRO A 50 10.78 18.16 6.85
C PRO A 50 11.70 16.99 6.46
N PHE A 51 11.62 16.52 5.21
CA PHE A 51 12.39 15.39 4.67
C PHE A 51 12.68 15.62 3.17
N ILE A 52 13.69 14.94 2.66
CA ILE A 52 14.01 14.94 1.23
C ILE A 52 13.05 13.99 0.51
N TRP A 53 12.30 14.51 -0.49
CA TRP A 53 11.41 13.71 -1.31
C TRP A 53 12.02 13.48 -2.69
N LYS A 54 12.44 12.24 -2.95
CA LYS A 54 13.00 11.78 -4.24
C LYS A 54 11.91 11.09 -5.06
N VAL A 55 11.97 11.22 -6.37
CA VAL A 55 11.06 10.57 -7.31
C VAL A 55 11.85 9.81 -8.35
N VAL A 56 11.50 8.53 -8.54
CA VAL A 56 12.09 7.65 -9.55
C VAL A 56 10.98 7.22 -10.51
N ALA A 57 11.12 7.58 -11.78
CA ALA A 57 10.20 7.14 -12.83
C ALA A 57 10.58 5.73 -13.28
N GLY A 58 9.78 4.73 -12.90
CA GLY A 58 10.02 3.32 -13.22
C GLY A 58 9.42 2.39 -12.18
N THR A 59 9.82 1.12 -12.23
CA THR A 59 9.49 0.09 -11.25
C THR A 59 10.58 -0.01 -10.17
N ILE A 60 10.43 -0.94 -9.23
CA ILE A 60 11.46 -1.19 -8.20
C ILE A 60 12.84 -1.51 -8.81
N ASP A 61 12.87 -2.06 -10.03
CA ASP A 61 14.10 -2.40 -10.75
C ASP A 61 14.88 -1.15 -11.23
N ALA A 62 14.26 0.03 -11.20
CA ALA A 62 14.94 1.29 -11.51
C ALA A 62 15.75 1.87 -10.33
N LEU A 63 15.66 1.24 -9.16
CA LEU A 63 16.42 1.65 -7.99
C LEU A 63 17.88 1.17 -8.10
N ASP A 64 18.78 1.94 -7.49
CA ASP A 64 20.15 1.47 -7.27
C ASP A 64 20.11 0.15 -6.48
N PRO A 65 20.73 -0.93 -6.95
CA PRO A 65 20.77 -2.21 -6.25
C PRO A 65 21.34 -2.13 -4.83
N ALA A 66 22.17 -1.11 -4.55
CA ALA A 66 22.73 -0.84 -3.24
C ALA A 66 21.78 -0.05 -2.32
N ALA A 67 20.71 0.55 -2.85
CA ALA A 67 19.76 1.33 -2.05
C ALA A 67 19.10 0.48 -0.96
N ARG A 68 19.01 1.03 0.25
CA ARG A 68 18.40 0.35 1.42
C ARG A 68 17.45 1.29 2.13
N PHE A 69 16.30 0.71 2.56
CA PHE A 69 15.22 1.45 3.20
C PHE A 69 14.84 0.79 4.53
N GLN A 70 14.49 1.61 5.51
CA GLN A 70 13.95 1.13 6.79
C GLN A 70 12.48 0.76 6.67
N THR A 71 11.76 1.36 5.70
CA THR A 71 10.37 1.03 5.42
C THR A 71 10.14 1.02 3.92
N ILE A 72 9.48 -0.02 3.42
CA ILE A 72 9.00 -0.11 2.04
C ILE A 72 7.48 -0.26 2.08
N LEU A 73 6.77 0.53 1.28
CA LEU A 73 5.32 0.62 1.23
C LEU A 73 4.80 0.21 -0.15
N TYR A 74 3.78 -0.64 -0.16
CA TYR A 74 2.90 -0.92 -1.29
C TYR A 74 1.47 -0.65 -0.84
N ILE A 75 0.83 0.39 -1.36
CA ILE A 75 -0.52 0.81 -0.96
C ILE A 75 -1.41 0.79 -2.19
N ASP A 76 -2.30 -0.20 -2.27
CA ASP A 76 -3.17 -0.46 -3.43
C ASP A 76 -2.36 -0.56 -4.75
N VAL A 77 -1.32 -1.39 -4.73
CA VAL A 77 -0.38 -1.59 -5.85
C VAL A 77 -0.18 -3.07 -6.18
N LEU A 78 -0.08 -3.93 -5.17
CA LEU A 78 0.32 -5.32 -5.37
C LEU A 78 -0.70 -6.12 -6.20
N GLU A 79 -1.97 -5.74 -6.17
CA GLU A 79 -3.04 -6.28 -6.99
C GLU A 79 -2.89 -6.01 -8.48
N HIS A 80 -2.13 -4.97 -8.85
CA HIS A 80 -1.81 -4.61 -10.23
C HIS A 80 -0.58 -5.35 -10.79
N ILE A 81 0.14 -6.09 -9.95
CA ILE A 81 1.37 -6.77 -10.33
C ILE A 81 1.08 -8.26 -10.58
N ALA A 82 1.29 -8.73 -11.81
CA ALA A 82 1.01 -10.11 -12.18
C ALA A 82 1.87 -11.09 -11.36
N ASP A 83 3.18 -10.90 -11.34
CA ASP A 83 4.13 -11.67 -10.53
C ASP A 83 4.46 -10.93 -9.22
N HIS A 84 3.48 -10.90 -8.33
CA HIS A 84 3.55 -10.23 -7.04
C HIS A 84 4.55 -10.91 -6.08
N ARG A 85 4.84 -12.20 -6.26
CA ARG A 85 5.81 -12.93 -5.44
C ARG A 85 7.24 -12.47 -5.73
N SER A 86 7.62 -12.41 -7.00
CA SER A 86 8.93 -11.90 -7.41
C SER A 86 9.09 -10.43 -7.03
N GLU A 87 8.03 -9.64 -7.16
CA GLU A 87 8.03 -8.23 -6.75
C GLU A 87 8.38 -8.05 -5.26
N LEU A 88 7.69 -8.76 -4.36
CA LEU A 88 7.98 -8.68 -2.93
C LEU A 88 9.36 -9.25 -2.58
N SER A 89 9.85 -10.24 -3.33
CA SER A 89 11.20 -10.76 -3.16
C SER A 89 12.25 -9.71 -3.53
N ARG A 90 12.06 -8.96 -4.63
CA ARG A 90 12.92 -7.83 -5.01
C ARG A 90 12.84 -6.71 -3.96
N ALA A 91 11.64 -6.35 -3.52
CA ALA A 91 11.45 -5.36 -2.47
C ALA A 91 12.23 -5.71 -1.19
N ALA A 92 12.22 -6.98 -0.79
CA ALA A 92 12.95 -7.43 0.39
C ALA A 92 14.47 -7.25 0.26
N LEU A 93 15.04 -7.29 -0.95
CA LEU A 93 16.46 -7.01 -1.14
C LEU A 93 16.85 -5.58 -0.80
N HIS A 94 15.91 -4.65 -0.97
CA HIS A 94 16.09 -3.23 -0.63
C HIS A 94 15.78 -2.89 0.83
N LEU A 95 15.35 -3.84 1.67
CA LEU A 95 15.17 -3.60 3.10
C LEU A 95 16.52 -3.59 3.85
N SER A 96 16.67 -2.63 4.73
CA SER A 96 17.70 -2.67 5.77
C SER A 96 17.42 -3.81 6.75
N ALA A 97 18.45 -4.30 7.46
CA ALA A 97 18.26 -5.23 8.56
C ALA A 97 17.31 -4.64 9.62
N GLY A 98 16.31 -5.39 10.04
CA GLY A 98 15.23 -4.91 10.92
C GLY A 98 14.25 -3.92 10.27
N GLY A 99 14.36 -3.65 8.96
CA GLY A 99 13.42 -2.82 8.21
C GLY A 99 12.09 -3.53 7.95
N ASN A 100 11.06 -2.75 7.66
CA ASN A 100 9.70 -3.24 7.48
C ASN A 100 9.21 -3.09 6.03
N LEU A 101 8.61 -4.16 5.51
CA LEU A 101 7.81 -4.15 4.28
C LEU A 101 6.33 -4.13 4.67
N VAL A 102 5.62 -3.13 4.22
CA VAL A 102 4.19 -2.94 4.49
C VAL A 102 3.42 -3.01 3.18
N VAL A 103 2.45 -3.89 3.11
CA VAL A 103 1.53 -4.01 1.99
C VAL A 103 0.11 -3.78 2.49
N LEU A 104 -0.59 -2.83 1.88
CA LEU A 104 -2.04 -2.68 1.97
C LEU A 104 -2.61 -3.02 0.60
N ALA A 105 -3.59 -3.91 0.55
CA ALA A 105 -4.21 -4.36 -0.69
C ALA A 105 -5.71 -4.62 -0.51
N PRO A 106 -6.54 -4.57 -1.57
CA PRO A 106 -7.95 -4.86 -1.49
C PRO A 106 -8.19 -6.32 -1.08
N ALA A 107 -9.10 -6.48 -0.12
CA ALA A 107 -9.43 -7.78 0.42
C ALA A 107 -10.65 -8.44 -0.24
N HIS A 108 -10.78 -9.76 0.03
CA HIS A 108 -11.92 -10.60 -0.34
C HIS A 108 -12.09 -10.78 -1.85
N GLN A 109 -11.57 -11.89 -2.39
CA GLN A 109 -11.69 -12.24 -3.80
C GLN A 109 -13.16 -12.29 -4.27
N PHE A 110 -14.10 -12.63 -3.40
CA PHE A 110 -15.54 -12.61 -3.76
C PHE A 110 -16.09 -11.20 -4.00
N LEU A 111 -15.40 -10.13 -3.56
CA LEU A 111 -15.75 -8.73 -3.87
C LEU A 111 -15.12 -8.25 -5.18
N PHE A 112 -14.31 -9.08 -5.85
CA PHE A 112 -13.75 -8.72 -7.16
C PHE A 112 -14.86 -8.41 -8.16
N SER A 113 -14.76 -7.28 -8.84
CA SER A 113 -15.81 -6.72 -9.66
C SER A 113 -15.30 -6.34 -11.06
N PRO A 114 -16.19 -6.06 -12.04
CA PRO A 114 -15.78 -5.50 -13.32
C PRO A 114 -15.00 -4.19 -13.21
N PHE A 115 -15.22 -3.42 -12.15
CA PHE A 115 -14.43 -2.22 -11.86
C PHE A 115 -12.98 -2.57 -11.55
N ASP A 116 -12.72 -3.56 -10.68
CA ASP A 116 -11.36 -4.03 -10.40
C ASP A 116 -10.63 -4.43 -11.69
N ALA A 117 -11.29 -5.21 -12.53
CA ALA A 117 -10.72 -5.61 -13.83
C ALA A 117 -10.44 -4.40 -14.73
N SER A 118 -11.33 -3.41 -14.76
CA SER A 118 -11.21 -2.21 -15.62
C SER A 118 -10.05 -1.29 -15.24
N ILE A 119 -9.62 -1.34 -13.97
CA ILE A 119 -8.47 -0.58 -13.46
C ILE A 119 -7.20 -1.42 -13.40
N GLY A 120 -7.22 -2.65 -13.93
CA GLY A 120 -6.04 -3.51 -14.07
C GLY A 120 -5.70 -4.35 -12.85
N HIS A 121 -6.65 -4.61 -11.96
CA HIS A 121 -6.44 -5.56 -10.87
C HIS A 121 -6.43 -6.99 -11.42
N TYR A 122 -5.46 -7.78 -11.02
CA TYR A 122 -5.44 -9.22 -11.25
C TYR A 122 -6.21 -9.98 -10.17
N ARG A 123 -6.25 -9.46 -8.93
CA ARG A 123 -6.80 -10.18 -7.77
C ARG A 123 -7.10 -9.26 -6.60
N ARG A 124 -7.83 -9.84 -5.62
CA ARG A 124 -7.92 -9.33 -4.26
C ARG A 124 -7.34 -10.37 -3.31
N TYR A 125 -6.99 -9.98 -2.10
CA TYR A 125 -6.26 -10.83 -1.16
C TYR A 125 -7.14 -11.30 0.00
N SER A 126 -6.74 -12.40 0.60
CA SER A 126 -7.11 -12.78 1.96
C SER A 126 -5.88 -12.65 2.86
N ARG A 127 -6.07 -12.69 4.18
CA ARG A 127 -4.92 -12.81 5.11
C ARG A 127 -4.02 -13.98 4.73
N ALA A 128 -4.60 -15.16 4.49
CA ALA A 128 -3.85 -16.37 4.16
C ALA A 128 -3.05 -16.23 2.86
N SER A 129 -3.69 -15.70 1.79
CA SER A 129 -3.00 -15.53 0.51
C SER A 129 -1.90 -14.48 0.57
N LEU A 130 -2.07 -13.42 1.37
CA LEU A 130 -1.04 -12.38 1.54
C LEU A 130 0.12 -12.91 2.41
N ILE A 131 -0.17 -13.62 3.50
CA ILE A 131 0.85 -14.27 4.35
C ILE A 131 1.69 -15.28 3.57
N ALA A 132 1.08 -16.03 2.64
CA ALA A 132 1.79 -16.97 1.78
C ALA A 132 2.81 -16.33 0.83
N LEU A 133 2.80 -15.00 0.70
CA LEU A 133 3.78 -14.21 -0.05
C LEU A 133 4.97 -13.74 0.80
N THR A 134 5.10 -14.18 2.05
CA THR A 134 6.23 -13.79 2.90
C THR A 134 7.56 -13.88 2.14
N PRO A 135 8.26 -12.75 1.95
CA PRO A 135 9.48 -12.74 1.15
C PRO A 135 10.64 -13.46 1.85
N PRO A 136 11.61 -14.00 1.09
CA PRO A 136 12.81 -14.60 1.66
C PRO A 136 13.54 -13.65 2.60
N GLY A 137 13.99 -14.16 3.76
CA GLY A 137 14.71 -13.39 4.77
C GLY A 137 13.85 -12.41 5.57
N CYS A 138 12.54 -12.46 5.41
CA CYS A 138 11.57 -11.70 6.19
C CYS A 138 10.72 -12.62 7.06
N ARG A 139 10.22 -12.08 8.17
CA ARG A 139 9.22 -12.73 9.03
C ARG A 139 7.97 -11.88 9.09
N LEU A 140 6.82 -12.51 9.13
CA LEU A 140 5.55 -11.81 9.36
C LEU A 140 5.55 -11.20 10.77
N SER A 141 5.31 -9.90 10.85
CA SER A 141 5.18 -9.17 12.11
C SER A 141 3.71 -8.94 12.49
N SER A 142 2.86 -8.62 11.51
CA SER A 142 1.42 -8.49 11.71
C SER A 142 0.66 -8.67 10.40
N CYS A 143 -0.60 -9.13 10.51
CA CYS A 143 -1.55 -9.16 9.40
C CYS A 143 -2.96 -8.89 9.93
N PHE A 144 -3.62 -7.85 9.44
CA PHE A 144 -4.90 -7.39 9.92
C PHE A 144 -5.75 -6.78 8.80
N MET A 145 -7.01 -6.54 9.09
CA MET A 145 -7.96 -5.94 8.14
C MET A 145 -8.21 -4.47 8.49
N LEU A 146 -8.55 -3.67 7.49
CA LEU A 146 -8.93 -2.27 7.62
C LEU A 146 -10.18 -1.97 6.80
N ASP A 147 -10.89 -0.91 7.20
CA ASP A 147 -12.08 -0.37 6.55
C ASP A 147 -13.29 -1.34 6.65
N ALA A 148 -13.72 -1.61 7.89
CA ALA A 148 -14.89 -2.45 8.17
C ALA A 148 -16.18 -1.84 7.60
N ALA A 149 -16.40 -0.50 7.69
CA ALA A 149 -17.57 0.12 7.08
C ALA A 149 -17.55 0.01 5.56
N GLY A 150 -16.38 0.19 4.94
CA GLY A 150 -16.19 -0.01 3.51
C GLY A 150 -16.44 -1.44 3.05
N PHE A 151 -16.17 -2.43 3.89
CA PHE A 151 -16.55 -3.82 3.61
C PHE A 151 -18.06 -3.98 3.48
N PHE A 152 -18.85 -3.50 4.44
CA PHE A 152 -20.30 -3.56 4.37
C PHE A 152 -20.88 -2.77 3.21
N ALA A 153 -20.33 -1.57 2.94
CA ALA A 153 -20.74 -0.77 1.79
C ALA A 153 -20.44 -1.48 0.45
N SER A 154 -19.30 -2.14 0.33
CA SER A 154 -18.93 -2.92 -0.86
C SER A 154 -19.80 -4.14 -1.04
N LEU A 155 -20.16 -4.83 0.05
CA LEU A 155 -21.06 -5.97 0.04
C LEU A 155 -22.47 -5.53 -0.38
N ALA A 156 -22.98 -4.44 0.19
CA ALA A 156 -24.28 -3.87 -0.18
C ALA A 156 -24.32 -3.45 -1.66
N ASN A 157 -23.27 -2.79 -2.17
CA ASN A 157 -23.15 -2.44 -3.58
C ASN A 157 -23.18 -3.68 -4.49
N ARG A 158 -22.49 -4.75 -4.11
CA ARG A 158 -22.46 -6.00 -4.87
C ARG A 158 -23.84 -6.67 -4.95
N VAL A 159 -24.57 -6.68 -3.83
CA VAL A 159 -25.86 -7.40 -3.72
C VAL A 159 -27.01 -6.56 -4.28
N LEU A 160 -27.02 -5.25 -4.00
CA LEU A 160 -28.19 -4.40 -4.25
C LEU A 160 -28.04 -3.49 -5.48
N LEU A 161 -26.89 -2.83 -5.65
CA LEU A 161 -26.76 -1.72 -6.60
C LEU A 161 -26.05 -2.11 -7.89
N ARG A 162 -25.16 -3.09 -7.89
CA ARG A 162 -24.33 -3.53 -9.04
C ARG A 162 -23.68 -2.36 -9.83
N ALA A 163 -23.48 -1.20 -9.15
CA ALA A 163 -22.90 -0.02 -9.77
C ALA A 163 -21.42 -0.26 -10.11
N SER A 164 -21.06 0.00 -11.37
CA SER A 164 -19.73 -0.28 -11.90
C SER A 164 -18.71 0.85 -11.68
N ARG A 165 -19.15 2.05 -11.33
CA ARG A 165 -18.25 3.20 -11.09
C ARG A 165 -18.75 4.07 -9.94
N PRO A 166 -17.85 4.47 -9.00
CA PRO A 166 -18.22 5.42 -7.95
C PRO A 166 -18.44 6.82 -8.55
N ARG A 167 -19.43 7.56 -8.04
CA ARG A 167 -19.68 8.96 -8.38
C ARG A 167 -18.86 9.86 -7.44
N ALA A 168 -18.52 11.07 -7.88
CA ALA A 168 -17.73 12.02 -7.07
C ALA A 168 -18.33 12.27 -5.67
N GLY A 169 -19.66 12.38 -5.55
CA GLY A 169 -20.35 12.52 -4.26
C GLY A 169 -20.20 11.29 -3.35
N GLN A 170 -20.04 10.09 -3.91
CA GLN A 170 -19.81 8.86 -3.14
C GLN A 170 -18.39 8.84 -2.54
N ILE A 171 -17.40 9.37 -3.27
CA ILE A 171 -16.02 9.48 -2.78
C ILE A 171 -15.98 10.44 -1.57
N ALA A 172 -16.61 11.61 -1.70
CA ALA A 172 -16.67 12.58 -0.59
C ALA A 172 -17.42 12.03 0.64
N PHE A 173 -18.49 11.27 0.43
CA PHE A 173 -19.21 10.57 1.51
C PHE A 173 -18.33 9.51 2.16
N TRP A 174 -17.57 8.78 1.35
CA TRP A 174 -16.62 7.77 1.84
C TRP A 174 -15.60 8.41 2.78
N ASP A 175 -14.92 9.45 2.32
CA ASP A 175 -13.86 10.10 3.09
C ASP A 175 -14.38 10.76 4.38
N LYS A 176 -15.53 11.42 4.32
CA LYS A 176 -16.07 12.20 5.45
C LYS A 176 -16.86 11.39 6.46
N VAL A 177 -17.44 10.26 6.05
CA VAL A 177 -18.35 9.48 6.91
C VAL A 177 -17.84 8.06 7.12
N LEU A 178 -17.58 7.31 6.03
CA LEU A 178 -17.24 5.90 6.17
C LEU A 178 -15.85 5.69 6.78
N VAL A 179 -14.87 6.50 6.44
CA VAL A 179 -13.52 6.38 7.02
C VAL A 179 -13.52 6.62 8.53
N PRO A 180 -14.11 7.70 9.07
CA PRO A 180 -14.26 7.86 10.53
C PRO A 180 -15.01 6.71 11.21
N VAL A 181 -16.11 6.23 10.61
CA VAL A 181 -16.87 5.10 11.12
C VAL A 181 -16.03 3.82 11.09
N SER A 182 -15.27 3.59 10.02
CA SER A 182 -14.34 2.45 9.93
C SER A 182 -13.30 2.48 11.04
N CYS A 183 -12.75 3.63 11.40
CA CYS A 183 -11.78 3.73 12.49
C CYS A 183 -12.32 3.23 13.84
N ILE A 184 -13.63 3.37 14.09
CA ILE A 184 -14.31 2.85 15.28
C ILE A 184 -14.57 1.35 15.11
N LEU A 185 -15.18 0.96 14.00
CA LEU A 185 -15.54 -0.44 13.73
C LEU A 185 -14.32 -1.36 13.66
N ASP A 186 -13.22 -0.90 13.08
CA ASP A 186 -11.97 -1.66 12.99
C ASP A 186 -11.44 -2.02 14.38
N ARG A 187 -11.53 -1.07 15.34
CA ARG A 187 -11.16 -1.33 16.75
C ARG A 187 -12.13 -2.33 17.42
N LEU A 188 -13.44 -2.15 17.21
CA LEU A 188 -14.47 -3.01 17.80
C LEU A 188 -14.38 -4.45 17.26
N THR A 189 -14.01 -4.61 15.98
CA THR A 189 -13.81 -5.95 15.36
C THR A 189 -12.43 -6.54 15.64
N GLY A 190 -11.57 -5.83 16.41
CA GLY A 190 -10.18 -6.22 16.64
C GLY A 190 -9.41 -6.36 15.33
N TYR A 191 -9.72 -5.53 14.32
CA TYR A 191 -9.09 -5.55 12.99
C TYR A 191 -9.23 -6.90 12.27
N ASN A 192 -10.33 -7.63 12.51
CA ASN A 192 -10.59 -8.94 11.88
C ASN A 192 -11.49 -8.85 10.66
N LEU A 193 -12.14 -7.72 10.44
CA LEU A 193 -13.04 -7.46 9.33
C LEU A 193 -12.66 -6.15 8.64
N GLY A 194 -12.63 -6.12 7.31
CA GLY A 194 -12.36 -4.91 6.56
C GLY A 194 -12.32 -5.14 5.05
N LYS A 195 -12.42 -4.06 4.29
CA LYS A 195 -12.36 -4.06 2.82
C LYS A 195 -10.93 -4.24 2.31
N SER A 196 -9.93 -3.88 3.12
CA SER A 196 -8.51 -3.98 2.79
C SER A 196 -7.80 -4.88 3.80
N VAL A 197 -6.74 -5.55 3.36
CA VAL A 197 -5.84 -6.35 4.20
C VAL A 197 -4.47 -5.69 4.24
N VAL A 198 -3.89 -5.63 5.43
CA VAL A 198 -2.54 -5.14 5.65
C VAL A 198 -1.66 -6.28 6.14
N ALA A 199 -0.47 -6.41 5.56
CA ALA A 199 0.57 -7.27 6.08
C ALA A 199 1.85 -6.45 6.31
N VAL A 200 2.52 -6.73 7.40
CA VAL A 200 3.82 -6.16 7.75
C VAL A 200 4.81 -7.28 7.96
N TRP A 201 5.88 -7.25 7.18
CA TRP A 201 7.01 -8.15 7.37
C TRP A 201 8.23 -7.37 7.82
N THR A 202 9.01 -7.96 8.70
CA THR A 202 10.29 -7.39 9.14
C THR A 202 11.44 -8.24 8.58
N ARG A 203 12.42 -7.59 7.96
CA ARG A 203 13.65 -8.26 7.54
C ARG A 203 14.43 -8.73 8.76
N SER A 204 14.78 -10.00 8.77
CA SER A 204 15.62 -10.56 9.83
C SER A 204 16.97 -9.82 9.89
N SER A 205 17.37 -9.42 11.06
CA SER A 205 18.76 -9.03 11.29
C SER A 205 19.61 -10.27 11.01
N ARG A 206 20.62 -10.20 10.14
CA ARG A 206 21.61 -11.26 10.06
C ARG A 206 22.20 -11.39 11.47
N THR A 207 21.77 -12.39 12.21
CA THR A 207 22.60 -12.95 13.27
C THR A 207 23.77 -13.60 12.53
N GLY A 208 24.95 -13.02 12.67
CA GLY A 208 26.17 -13.61 12.17
C GLY A 208 26.30 -15.02 12.76
N VAL A 209 26.57 -15.96 11.93
CA VAL A 209 27.25 -17.21 12.28
C VAL A 209 28.73 -16.95 12.14
#